data_f9a97b364f391d3f59a86a7b785657c7
#
_entry.id   f9a97b364f391d3f59a86a7b785657c7
#
_cell.length_a   1.000
_cell.length_b   1.000
_cell.length_c   1.000
_cell.angle_alpha   90.00
_cell.angle_beta   90.00
_cell.angle_gamma   90.00
#
_symmetry.space_group_name_H-M   'P 1'
#
loop_
_entity.id
_entity.type
_entity.pdbx_description
1 polymer ?
#
loop_
_entity_poly.entity_id
_entity_poly.type
_entity_poly.pdbx_seq_one_letter_code
_entity_poly.pdbx_strand_id
1 'polypeptide(L)'
;NLYGTQPTNHFLITQLIESAINKSNIVIYDLYAKRDYLWVGDLVEGIIKVIDMQKESLNIYNIGSGKSHSAREIINIISTHIPNINYSVTSNGGKLLIQDCICDNSLFSKDFNWHPKITLEDGIARILKIY
;
A
#
# COMPACT_ATOMS: atom_id res chain seq x y z
N ASN A 1 3.15 1.09 -4.50
CA ASN A 1 2.96 -0.33 -4.13
C ASN A 1 1.48 -0.67 -4.12
N LEU A 2 1.12 -1.81 -4.73
CA LEU A 2 -0.27 -2.30 -4.70
C LEU A 2 -0.48 -3.21 -3.49
N TYR A 3 -1.69 -3.15 -2.93
CA TYR A 3 -2.12 -4.07 -1.88
C TYR A 3 -3.62 -4.38 -2.03
N GLY A 4 -4.09 -5.51 -1.47
CA GLY A 4 -5.48 -5.95 -1.59
C GLY A 4 -5.74 -7.32 -0.96
N THR A 5 -6.90 -7.91 -1.29
CA THR A 5 -7.45 -9.10 -0.65
C THR A 5 -6.86 -10.44 -1.11
N GLN A 6 -6.00 -10.45 -2.12
CA GLN A 6 -5.26 -11.65 -2.51
C GLN A 6 -3.78 -11.45 -2.21
N PRO A 7 -3.32 -11.84 -1.04
CA PRO A 7 -1.94 -11.62 -0.63
C PRO A 7 -0.99 -12.55 -1.36
N THR A 8 0.04 -11.97 -1.95
CA THR A 8 1.28 -12.71 -2.17
C THR A 8 2.17 -12.45 -0.96
N ASN A 9 2.74 -13.50 -0.37
CA ASN A 9 3.55 -13.45 0.87
C ASN A 9 4.84 -12.62 0.76
N HIS A 10 4.97 -11.79 -0.27
CA HIS A 10 6.19 -11.02 -0.53
C HIS A 10 6.07 -9.53 -0.17
N PHE A 11 4.86 -9.04 0.15
CA PHE A 11 4.65 -7.63 0.40
C PHE A 11 4.46 -7.31 1.88
N LEU A 12 4.99 -6.17 2.31
CA LEU A 12 5.04 -5.75 3.71
C LEU A 12 3.68 -5.82 4.42
N ILE A 13 2.62 -5.28 3.81
CA ILE A 13 1.28 -5.26 4.45
C ILE A 13 0.78 -6.68 4.71
N THR A 14 0.91 -7.58 3.74
CA THR A 14 0.52 -8.99 3.88
C THR A 14 1.33 -9.68 4.97
N GLN A 15 2.66 -9.54 4.94
CA GLN A 15 3.53 -10.13 5.94
C GLN A 15 3.20 -9.64 7.36
N LEU A 16 2.89 -8.34 7.52
CA LEU A 16 2.49 -7.78 8.81
C LEU A 16 1.15 -8.34 9.30
N ILE A 17 0.17 -8.47 8.42
CA ILE A 17 -1.15 -9.04 8.76
C ILE A 17 -1.01 -10.52 9.14
N GLU A 18 -0.32 -11.31 8.31
CA GLU A 18 -0.10 -12.74 8.60
C GLU A 18 0.69 -12.95 9.90
N SER A 19 1.73 -12.13 10.12
CA SER A 19 2.50 -12.18 11.35
C SER A 19 1.65 -11.84 12.59
N ALA A 20 0.77 -10.84 12.47
CA ALA A 20 -0.16 -10.46 13.54
C ALA A 20 -1.14 -11.61 13.86
N ILE A 21 -1.74 -12.22 12.84
CA ILE A 21 -2.71 -13.33 12.99
C ILE A 21 -2.03 -14.57 13.59
N ASN A 22 -0.87 -14.93 13.05
CA ASN A 22 -0.12 -16.13 13.47
C ASN A 22 0.71 -15.90 14.74
N LYS A 23 0.72 -14.69 15.33
CA LYS A 23 1.56 -14.29 16.46
C LYS A 23 3.05 -14.58 16.26
N SER A 24 3.49 -14.56 15.00
CA SER A 24 4.88 -14.78 14.61
C SER A 24 5.67 -13.46 14.61
N ASN A 25 7.01 -13.56 14.62
CA ASN A 25 7.86 -12.37 14.53
C ASN A 25 8.14 -12.03 13.07
N ILE A 26 8.02 -10.77 12.70
CA ILE A 26 8.46 -10.24 11.41
C ILE A 26 9.72 -9.39 11.58
N VAL A 27 10.67 -9.54 10.66
CA VAL A 27 11.89 -8.72 10.64
C VAL A 27 11.70 -7.53 9.70
N ILE A 28 11.88 -6.33 10.22
CA ILE A 28 11.73 -5.07 9.49
C ILE A 28 13.08 -4.37 9.43
N TYR A 29 13.49 -3.95 8.23
CA TYR A 29 14.77 -3.25 8.01
C TYR A 29 14.69 -1.75 8.28
N ASP A 30 13.56 -1.12 8.01
CA ASP A 30 13.34 0.31 8.25
C ASP A 30 11.88 0.56 8.62
N LEU A 31 11.66 1.11 9.81
CA LEU A 31 10.33 1.44 10.32
C LEU A 31 9.77 2.75 9.75
N TYR A 32 10.64 3.62 9.24
CA TYR A 32 10.29 5.01 8.96
C TYR A 32 10.28 5.36 7.47
N ALA A 33 10.96 4.56 6.63
CA ALA A 33 10.88 4.73 5.19
C ALA A 33 9.44 4.59 4.71
N LYS A 34 8.97 5.59 3.95
CA LYS A 34 7.58 5.71 3.51
C LYS A 34 7.42 5.28 2.06
N ARG A 35 6.29 4.66 1.75
CA ARG A 35 5.88 4.25 0.40
C ARG A 35 4.43 4.57 0.17
N ASP A 36 4.12 4.86 -1.09
CA ASP A 36 2.74 4.97 -1.56
C ASP A 36 2.13 3.57 -1.69
N TYR A 37 0.97 3.38 -1.06
CA TYR A 37 0.20 2.13 -1.12
C TYR A 37 -1.17 2.41 -1.73
N LEU A 38 -1.42 1.82 -2.89
CA LEU A 38 -2.69 1.93 -3.61
C LEU A 38 -3.48 0.63 -3.47
N TRP A 39 -4.76 0.75 -3.11
CA TRP A 39 -5.69 -0.37 -3.11
C TRP A 39 -5.89 -0.92 -4.53
N VAL A 40 -5.79 -2.25 -4.69
CA VAL A 40 -5.88 -2.88 -6.01
C VAL A 40 -7.21 -2.60 -6.73
N GLY A 41 -8.32 -2.49 -5.99
CA GLY A 41 -9.62 -2.15 -6.56
C GLY A 41 -9.66 -0.73 -7.16
N ASP A 42 -8.97 0.23 -6.55
CA ASP A 42 -8.85 1.59 -7.08
C ASP A 42 -8.02 1.61 -8.37
N LEU A 43 -6.96 0.80 -8.46
CA LEU A 43 -6.21 0.62 -9.70
C LEU A 43 -7.10 0.05 -10.81
N VAL A 44 -7.86 -1.01 -10.51
CA VAL A 44 -8.77 -1.64 -11.49
C VAL A 44 -9.81 -0.63 -11.99
N GLU A 45 -10.40 0.16 -11.09
CA GLU A 45 -11.32 1.25 -11.49
C GLU A 45 -10.63 2.26 -12.41
N GLY A 46 -9.40 2.64 -12.10
CA GLY A 46 -8.60 3.54 -12.95
C GLY A 46 -8.38 2.96 -14.35
N ILE A 47 -8.03 1.68 -14.46
CA ILE A 47 -7.84 1.00 -15.75
C ILE A 47 -9.15 0.97 -16.55
N ILE A 48 -10.28 0.66 -15.91
CA ILE A 48 -11.59 0.67 -16.56
C ILE A 48 -11.90 2.06 -17.13
N LYS A 49 -11.65 3.14 -16.38
CA LYS A 49 -11.83 4.50 -16.88
C LYS A 49 -10.98 4.81 -18.12
N VAL A 50 -9.74 4.32 -18.18
CA VAL A 50 -8.89 4.47 -19.38
C VAL A 50 -9.51 3.79 -20.58
N ILE A 51 -10.02 2.57 -20.42
CA ILE A 51 -10.65 1.79 -21.48
C ILE A 51 -11.92 2.48 -21.97
N ASP A 52 -12.78 2.93 -21.05
CA ASP A 52 -14.07 3.55 -21.38
C ASP A 52 -13.92 4.88 -22.11
N MET A 53 -12.91 5.67 -21.74
CA MET A 53 -12.71 7.00 -22.34
C MET A 53 -12.06 6.97 -23.72
N GLN A 54 -11.52 5.84 -24.19
CA GLN A 54 -10.92 5.65 -25.51
C GLN A 54 -10.04 6.84 -25.95
N LYS A 55 -9.27 7.41 -25.02
CA LYS A 55 -8.39 8.54 -25.33
C LYS A 55 -7.27 8.10 -26.27
N GLU A 56 -7.19 8.68 -27.44
CA GLU A 56 -6.15 8.41 -28.45
C GLU A 56 -4.77 9.01 -28.07
N SER A 57 -4.48 9.22 -26.81
CA SER A 57 -3.20 9.81 -26.41
C SER A 57 -2.24 8.74 -25.88
N LEU A 58 -1.04 8.71 -26.43
CA LEU A 58 0.09 7.89 -25.98
C LEU A 58 0.79 8.51 -24.75
N ASN A 59 0.04 8.97 -23.77
CA ASN A 59 0.62 9.54 -22.56
C ASN A 59 1.01 8.45 -21.59
N ILE A 60 2.09 8.70 -20.85
CA ILE A 60 2.50 7.90 -19.71
C ILE A 60 1.86 8.51 -18.45
N TYR A 61 1.20 7.69 -17.66
CA TYR A 61 0.54 8.13 -16.44
C TYR A 61 1.10 7.39 -15.23
N ASN A 62 1.28 8.14 -14.15
CA ASN A 62 1.46 7.53 -12.84
C ASN A 62 0.10 7.30 -12.19
N ILE A 63 -0.08 6.16 -11.54
CA ILE A 63 -1.26 5.85 -10.74
C ILE A 63 -0.84 5.37 -9.35
N GLY A 64 -1.35 6.03 -8.33
CA GLY A 64 -1.01 5.79 -6.93
C GLY A 64 -2.02 6.45 -6.01
N SER A 65 -1.84 6.28 -4.70
CA SER A 65 -2.73 6.89 -3.70
C SER A 65 -2.47 8.39 -3.51
N GLY A 66 -1.28 8.86 -3.86
CA GLY A 66 -0.84 10.22 -3.55
C GLY A 66 -0.49 10.45 -2.08
N LYS A 67 -0.42 9.37 -1.28
CA LYS A 67 -0.03 9.39 0.14
C LYS A 67 0.96 8.30 0.44
N SER A 68 1.94 8.61 1.27
CA SER A 68 2.93 7.63 1.70
C SER A 68 2.76 7.25 3.16
N HIS A 69 3.05 5.98 3.48
CA HIS A 69 3.00 5.43 4.82
C HIS A 69 4.25 4.62 5.12
N SER A 70 4.69 4.70 6.36
CA SER A 70 5.81 3.93 6.89
C SER A 70 5.34 2.56 7.44
N ALA A 71 6.30 1.64 7.62
CA ALA A 71 6.02 0.37 8.28
C ALA A 71 5.45 0.59 9.71
N ARG A 72 5.94 1.61 10.43
CA ARG A 72 5.43 1.98 11.75
C ARG A 72 3.95 2.38 11.71
N GLU A 73 3.56 3.20 10.74
CA GLU A 73 2.16 3.62 10.58
C GLU A 73 1.26 2.43 10.23
N ILE A 74 1.71 1.53 9.36
CA ILE A 74 0.98 0.30 9.00
C ILE A 74 0.80 -0.60 10.23
N ILE A 75 1.86 -0.80 11.03
CA ILE A 75 1.79 -1.57 12.27
C ILE A 75 0.76 -0.95 13.22
N ASN A 76 0.77 0.38 13.38
CA ASN A 76 -0.20 1.05 14.24
C ASN A 76 -1.63 0.82 13.76
N ILE A 77 -1.90 0.92 12.45
CA ILE A 77 -3.22 0.64 11.87
C ILE A 77 -3.65 -0.81 12.15
N ILE A 78 -2.79 -1.80 11.89
CA ILE A 78 -3.12 -3.21 12.14
C ILE A 78 -3.34 -3.45 13.64
N SER A 79 -2.57 -2.80 14.51
CA SER A 79 -2.67 -2.94 15.97
C SER A 79 -3.99 -2.43 16.56
N THR A 80 -4.73 -1.58 15.84
CA THR A 80 -6.09 -1.20 16.26
C THR A 80 -7.09 -2.35 16.14
N HIS A 81 -6.78 -3.37 15.34
CA HIS A 81 -7.60 -4.55 15.11
C HIS A 81 -7.03 -5.79 15.81
N ILE A 82 -5.71 -5.98 15.72
CA ILE A 82 -5.00 -7.11 16.33
C ILE A 82 -3.87 -6.55 17.19
N PRO A 83 -4.03 -6.52 18.52
CA PRO A 83 -3.01 -5.99 19.43
C PRO A 83 -1.78 -6.89 19.50
N ASN A 84 -0.63 -6.30 19.90
CA ASN A 84 0.62 -7.01 20.18
C ASN A 84 1.25 -7.71 18.95
N ILE A 85 1.47 -6.95 17.88
CA ILE A 85 2.24 -7.43 16.74
C ILE A 85 3.71 -7.61 17.13
N ASN A 86 4.24 -8.82 16.94
CA ASN A 86 5.63 -9.13 17.20
C ASN A 86 6.49 -8.73 16.01
N TYR A 87 7.42 -7.83 16.20
CA TYR A 87 8.41 -7.48 15.18
C TYR A 87 9.77 -7.18 15.79
N SER A 88 10.81 -7.37 15.00
CA SER A 88 12.17 -6.95 15.31
C SER A 88 12.72 -6.06 14.22
N VAL A 89 13.53 -5.10 14.60
CA VAL A 89 14.18 -4.20 13.64
C VAL A 89 15.63 -4.61 13.49
N THR A 90 16.08 -4.77 12.26
CA THR A 90 17.44 -5.11 11.94
C THR A 90 18.05 -4.09 10.99
N SER A 91 19.38 -3.97 10.99
CA SER A 91 20.10 -3.11 10.06
C SER A 91 20.04 -3.65 8.63
N ASN A 92 19.83 -2.79 7.66
CA ASN A 92 19.89 -3.14 6.23
C ASN A 92 21.33 -3.18 5.66
N GLY A 93 22.34 -3.24 6.52
CA GLY A 93 23.75 -3.27 6.11
C GLY A 93 24.27 -1.94 5.53
N GLY A 94 23.67 -0.81 5.92
CA GLY A 94 24.10 0.53 5.48
C GLY A 94 23.64 0.91 4.07
N LYS A 95 22.72 0.17 3.45
CA LYS A 95 22.14 0.55 2.16
C LYS A 95 21.32 1.83 2.30
N LEU A 96 21.57 2.80 1.42
CA LEU A 96 20.73 3.99 1.30
C LEU A 96 19.33 3.56 0.83
N LEU A 97 18.33 3.83 1.67
CA LEU A 97 16.93 3.64 1.33
C LEU A 97 16.32 4.97 0.91
N ILE A 98 15.44 4.93 -0.06
CA ILE A 98 14.55 6.06 -0.36
C ILE A 98 13.67 6.29 0.86
N GLN A 99 13.79 7.46 1.49
CA GLN A 99 13.11 7.74 2.76
C GLN A 99 11.61 8.00 2.56
N ASP A 100 11.23 8.63 1.44
CA ASP A 100 9.83 8.86 1.10
C ASP A 100 9.63 8.74 -0.42
N CYS A 101 8.61 8.00 -0.80
CA CYS A 101 8.23 7.80 -2.20
C CYS A 101 6.71 7.91 -2.33
N ILE A 102 6.27 9.03 -2.90
CA ILE A 102 4.86 9.35 -3.16
C ILE A 102 4.64 9.40 -4.66
N CYS A 103 3.53 8.86 -5.12
CA CYS A 103 3.12 8.92 -6.50
C CYS A 103 2.41 10.27 -6.78
N ASP A 104 2.91 11.02 -7.75
CA ASP A 104 2.14 12.12 -8.32
C ASP A 104 1.16 11.58 -9.36
N ASN A 105 -0.09 11.45 -8.97
CA ASN A 105 -1.18 10.97 -9.82
C ASN A 105 -2.03 12.11 -10.41
N SER A 106 -1.59 13.36 -10.30
CA SER A 106 -2.37 14.54 -10.67
C SER A 106 -2.82 14.54 -12.13
N LEU A 107 -1.92 14.15 -13.05
CA LEU A 107 -2.25 14.07 -14.48
C LEU A 107 -3.32 13.01 -14.76
N PHE A 108 -3.18 11.82 -14.16
CA PHE A 108 -4.15 10.74 -14.31
C PHE A 108 -5.52 11.16 -13.73
N SER A 109 -5.52 11.75 -12.55
CA SER A 109 -6.73 12.24 -11.87
C SER A 109 -7.47 13.28 -12.71
N LYS A 110 -6.73 14.22 -13.29
CA LYS A 110 -7.29 15.26 -14.15
C LYS A 110 -7.88 14.68 -15.44
N ASP A 111 -7.12 13.80 -16.11
CA ASP A 111 -7.47 13.32 -17.45
C ASP A 111 -8.60 12.30 -17.44
N PHE A 112 -8.72 11.49 -16.38
CA PHE A 112 -9.71 10.42 -16.27
C PHE A 112 -10.75 10.67 -15.17
N ASN A 113 -10.76 11.85 -14.54
CA ASN A 113 -11.64 12.16 -13.40
C ASN A 113 -11.65 11.01 -12.38
N TRP A 114 -10.44 10.59 -11.98
CA TRP A 114 -10.23 9.47 -11.08
C TRP A 114 -9.48 9.91 -9.82
N HIS A 115 -9.88 9.38 -8.69
CA HIS A 115 -9.19 9.52 -7.41
C HIS A 115 -9.25 8.20 -6.65
N PRO A 116 -8.21 7.86 -5.87
CA PRO A 116 -8.26 6.71 -4.98
C PRO A 116 -9.37 6.92 -3.95
N LYS A 117 -10.18 5.89 -3.70
CA LYS A 117 -11.34 5.94 -2.81
C LYS A 117 -11.07 5.25 -1.47
N ILE A 118 -10.17 4.28 -1.47
CA ILE A 118 -9.92 3.43 -0.31
C ILE A 118 -8.67 3.92 0.41
N THR A 119 -8.86 4.33 1.66
CA THR A 119 -7.73 4.69 2.54
C THR A 119 -6.94 3.44 2.92
N LEU A 120 -5.71 3.63 3.43
CA LEU A 120 -4.91 2.50 3.90
C LEU A 120 -5.60 1.77 5.07
N GLU A 121 -6.21 2.51 5.97
CA GLU A 121 -6.98 2.02 7.10
C GLU A 121 -8.16 1.14 6.63
N ASP A 122 -8.96 1.65 5.70
CA ASP A 122 -10.12 0.92 5.16
C ASP A 122 -9.69 -0.34 4.40
N GLY A 123 -8.61 -0.25 3.63
CA GLY A 123 -8.07 -1.39 2.90
C GLY A 123 -7.56 -2.49 3.82
N ILE A 124 -6.81 -2.14 4.86
CA ILE A 124 -6.34 -3.09 5.89
C ILE A 124 -7.55 -3.71 6.61
N ALA A 125 -8.54 -2.91 7.02
CA ALA A 125 -9.75 -3.42 7.67
C ALA A 125 -10.52 -4.40 6.77
N ARG A 126 -10.56 -4.19 5.44
CA ARG A 126 -11.17 -5.12 4.47
C ARG A 126 -10.41 -6.43 4.38
N ILE A 127 -9.08 -6.39 4.38
CA ILE A 127 -8.26 -7.60 4.35
C ILE A 127 -8.49 -8.42 5.62
N LEU A 128 -8.48 -7.77 6.79
CA LEU A 128 -8.65 -8.45 8.09
C LEU A 128 -10.02 -9.12 8.28
N LYS A 129 -11.05 -8.71 7.51
CA LYS A 129 -12.37 -9.38 7.53
C LYS A 129 -12.41 -10.73 6.81
N ILE A 130 -11.36 -11.06 6.05
CA ILE A 130 -11.28 -12.29 5.26
C ILE A 130 -10.59 -13.41 6.07
N TYR A 131 -9.79 -13.05 7.06
CA TYR A 131 -9.14 -13.98 7.99
C TYR A 131 -10.01 -14.26 9.21
#